data_10e16f341f59416c6c8b7df639d31cb7
#
_entry.id   10e16f341f59416c6c8b7df639d31cb7
#
_cell.length_a   1.000
_cell.length_b   1.000
_cell.length_c   1.000
_cell.angle_alpha   90.00
_cell.angle_beta   90.00
_cell.angle_gamma   90.00
#
_symmetry.space_group_name_H-M   'P 1'
#
loop_
_entity.id
_entity.type
_entity.pdbx_description
1 polymer ?
#
loop_
_entity_poly.entity_id
_entity_poly.type
_entity_poly.pdbx_seq_one_letter_code
_entity_poly.pdbx_strand_id
1 'polypeptide(L)'
;MKFAFIFAFVLPTLVFSQQTAWFADAKLGIFIHWGMYAVDGTSESWAFHNRTVPYKQYMSQMKGFTAENYNPIAWAQLIKESGAKYCVITTKHHDGLSLYDTKFRTPQAPKEKNWDPKYPLSTIYQTPIKKDVISPLFQALEKEDIKKGAYYSLLDWSSNDYPGFYKDSSRYQLKEDSLRWSHFLKFMHGQIAEINTQLKPDLFWFDGDWEHSETEWQAAKIDSIIHQSNPNAILNGRLKSYGDYDTPEQNMPIIHPERNTWELCLTTNDNWGYRPQDHNFKSHFELLSIFTECLGMGGNLLLDIGPKADGSIPSEQVAILQEFGRWTNKHAAAIYGTIAGLPYGHYHGNSTLSKDSMVLNLFIPSPQGNISDQSKLMIPIYIKGLKSKPSSIRLIGSTIPIDYTEVGKISWSSVPGTLFLEIPISEMDPMISVLQLTFNEPIQLYRGKGGFH
;
A
#
# COMPACT_ATOMS: atom_id res chain seq x y z
N MET A 1 -1.85 -58.36 15.32
CA MET A 1 -1.29 -57.31 14.44
C MET A 1 -2.25 -56.11 14.44
N LYS A 2 -1.89 -55.02 15.13
CA LYS A 2 -2.65 -53.77 15.13
C LYS A 2 -1.98 -52.84 14.15
N PHE A 3 -2.63 -52.54 13.03
CA PHE A 3 -2.19 -51.51 12.11
C PHE A 3 -2.60 -50.13 12.64
N ALA A 4 -1.63 -49.30 12.99
CA ALA A 4 -1.84 -47.91 13.32
C ALA A 4 -1.79 -47.10 12.00
N PHE A 5 -2.94 -46.52 11.59
CA PHE A 5 -2.98 -45.53 10.54
C PHE A 5 -2.51 -44.19 11.11
N ILE A 6 -1.34 -43.73 10.67
CA ILE A 6 -0.87 -42.34 10.91
C ILE A 6 -1.50 -41.48 9.83
N PHE A 7 -2.53 -40.71 10.20
CA PHE A 7 -3.01 -39.60 9.38
C PHE A 7 -2.02 -38.43 9.50
N ALA A 8 -1.27 -38.20 8.44
CA ALA A 8 -0.47 -37.01 8.33
C ALA A 8 -1.43 -35.80 8.07
N PHE A 9 -1.71 -35.02 9.10
CA PHE A 9 -2.31 -33.71 8.96
C PHE A 9 -1.26 -32.79 8.33
N VAL A 10 -1.33 -32.57 7.02
CA VAL A 10 -0.60 -31.49 6.35
C VAL A 10 -1.31 -30.19 6.73
N LEU A 11 -0.64 -29.41 7.57
CA LEU A 11 -1.15 -28.13 8.06
C LEU A 11 -1.38 -27.15 6.90
N PRO A 12 -2.55 -26.56 6.77
CA PRO A 12 -2.85 -25.53 5.75
C PRO A 12 -2.02 -24.23 5.90
N THR A 13 -1.33 -24.05 7.02
CA THR A 13 -0.50 -22.86 7.32
C THR A 13 0.71 -22.69 6.41
N LEU A 14 1.23 -23.72 5.76
CA LEU A 14 2.38 -23.61 4.85
C LEU A 14 2.01 -23.02 3.47
N VAL A 15 0.79 -23.23 3.01
CA VAL A 15 0.35 -22.74 1.68
C VAL A 15 0.08 -21.22 1.73
N PHE A 16 -0.54 -20.73 2.79
CA PHE A 16 -0.78 -19.29 2.98
C PHE A 16 0.51 -18.48 3.09
N SER A 17 1.55 -19.00 3.75
CA SER A 17 2.82 -18.26 3.90
C SER A 17 3.58 -18.10 2.57
N GLN A 18 3.35 -18.96 1.58
CA GLN A 18 4.02 -18.89 0.29
C GLN A 18 3.34 -17.91 -0.67
N GLN A 19 2.03 -17.72 -0.56
CA GLN A 19 1.22 -16.86 -1.43
C GLN A 19 1.51 -15.37 -1.18
N THR A 20 1.68 -14.93 0.07
CA THR A 20 1.98 -13.55 0.45
C THR A 20 3.47 -13.22 0.51
N ALA A 21 4.37 -14.19 0.29
CA ALA A 21 5.81 -14.00 0.44
C ALA A 21 6.37 -12.89 -0.46
N TRP A 22 5.94 -12.84 -1.73
CA TRP A 22 6.37 -11.79 -2.66
C TRP A 22 5.94 -10.39 -2.18
N PHE A 23 4.75 -10.30 -1.59
CA PHE A 23 4.19 -9.04 -1.11
C PHE A 23 4.94 -8.55 0.14
N ALA A 24 5.23 -9.45 1.08
CA ALA A 24 6.05 -9.12 2.24
C ALA A 24 7.48 -8.66 1.86
N ASP A 25 8.01 -9.13 0.74
CA ASP A 25 9.33 -8.74 0.21
C ASP A 25 9.31 -7.44 -0.60
N ALA A 26 8.15 -7.06 -1.14
CA ALA A 26 7.97 -5.95 -2.06
C ALA A 26 8.19 -4.57 -1.42
N LYS A 27 7.79 -4.38 -0.18
CA LYS A 27 7.99 -3.21 0.68
C LYS A 27 7.38 -1.89 0.21
N LEU A 28 7.41 -1.58 -1.09
CA LEU A 28 6.89 -0.34 -1.67
C LEU A 28 5.95 -0.63 -2.83
N GLY A 29 4.76 -0.06 -2.78
CA GLY A 29 3.80 0.02 -3.86
C GLY A 29 3.38 1.44 -4.15
N ILE A 30 2.84 1.68 -5.35
CA ILE A 30 2.21 2.94 -5.72
C ILE A 30 0.71 2.73 -5.86
N PHE A 31 -0.07 3.56 -5.17
CA PHE A 31 -1.50 3.63 -5.33
C PHE A 31 -1.87 4.71 -6.34
N ILE A 32 -2.86 4.48 -7.19
CA ILE A 32 -3.34 5.46 -8.15
C ILE A 32 -4.83 5.64 -7.95
N HIS A 33 -5.22 6.79 -7.39
CA HIS A 33 -6.62 7.19 -7.35
C HIS A 33 -6.94 8.06 -8.57
N TRP A 34 -7.59 7.45 -9.57
CA TRP A 34 -7.91 8.13 -10.82
C TRP A 34 -9.34 7.86 -11.25
N GLY A 35 -10.05 8.91 -11.65
CA GLY A 35 -11.45 8.84 -12.04
C GLY A 35 -12.00 10.21 -12.44
N MET A 36 -13.31 10.28 -12.70
CA MET A 36 -13.96 11.51 -13.13
C MET A 36 -13.87 12.65 -12.09
N TYR A 37 -13.68 12.33 -10.82
CA TYR A 37 -13.51 13.32 -9.75
C TYR A 37 -12.27 14.19 -9.92
N ALA A 38 -11.31 13.76 -10.73
CA ALA A 38 -10.13 14.55 -11.06
C ALA A 38 -10.42 15.76 -11.98
N VAL A 39 -11.61 15.83 -12.60
CA VAL A 39 -12.00 16.90 -13.52
C VAL A 39 -12.17 18.23 -12.78
N ASP A 40 -13.04 18.24 -11.76
CA ASP A 40 -13.30 19.42 -10.94
C ASP A 40 -12.45 19.42 -9.65
N GLY A 41 -11.63 18.37 -9.42
CA GLY A 41 -10.85 18.23 -8.20
C GLY A 41 -11.74 18.10 -6.97
N THR A 42 -12.75 17.26 -7.03
CA THR A 42 -13.65 16.98 -5.90
C THR A 42 -13.11 15.83 -5.04
N SER A 43 -13.59 15.73 -3.78
CA SER A 43 -13.28 14.59 -2.91
C SER A 43 -13.97 13.35 -3.46
N GLU A 44 -13.33 12.63 -4.32
CA GLU A 44 -13.78 11.42 -5.00
C GLU A 44 -15.33 11.24 -4.98
N SER A 45 -15.82 10.04 -4.81
CA SER A 45 -17.26 9.75 -4.67
C SER A 45 -17.90 10.36 -3.40
N TRP A 46 -17.08 10.64 -2.39
CA TRP A 46 -17.52 11.24 -1.12
C TRP A 46 -18.14 12.63 -1.32
N ALA A 47 -17.76 13.35 -2.37
CA ALA A 47 -18.27 14.67 -2.66
C ALA A 47 -19.79 14.69 -2.82
N PHE A 48 -20.38 13.74 -3.56
CA PHE A 48 -21.84 13.68 -3.68
C PHE A 48 -22.46 12.90 -2.52
N HIS A 49 -21.83 11.83 -2.04
CA HIS A 49 -22.34 11.05 -0.93
C HIS A 49 -22.57 11.91 0.32
N ASN A 50 -21.64 12.80 0.63
CA ASN A 50 -21.73 13.78 1.71
C ASN A 50 -22.53 15.06 1.34
N ARG A 51 -23.08 15.14 0.13
CA ARG A 51 -23.83 16.29 -0.40
C ARG A 51 -23.05 17.60 -0.47
N THR A 52 -21.72 17.54 -0.54
CA THR A 52 -20.89 18.75 -0.79
C THR A 52 -20.96 19.18 -2.25
N VAL A 53 -21.23 18.24 -3.15
CA VAL A 53 -21.52 18.47 -4.56
C VAL A 53 -22.82 17.75 -4.94
N PRO A 54 -23.78 18.39 -5.62
CA PRO A 54 -24.96 17.69 -6.10
C PRO A 54 -24.62 16.52 -7.03
N TYR A 55 -25.29 15.39 -6.89
CA TYR A 55 -25.01 14.17 -7.67
C TYR A 55 -24.96 14.43 -9.19
N LYS A 56 -25.92 15.18 -9.73
CA LYS A 56 -25.96 15.54 -11.17
C LYS A 56 -24.71 16.31 -11.60
N GLN A 57 -24.24 17.24 -10.76
CA GLN A 57 -23.02 18.01 -11.02
C GLN A 57 -21.80 17.09 -10.96
N TYR A 58 -21.70 16.26 -9.93
CA TYR A 58 -20.63 15.28 -9.79
C TYR A 58 -20.53 14.38 -11.05
N MET A 59 -21.65 13.81 -11.48
CA MET A 59 -21.69 12.96 -12.67
C MET A 59 -21.39 13.69 -13.97
N SER A 60 -21.62 15.01 -14.05
CA SER A 60 -21.28 15.78 -15.24
C SER A 60 -19.78 15.87 -15.51
N GLN A 61 -18.95 15.59 -14.51
CA GLN A 61 -17.49 15.52 -14.64
C GLN A 61 -17.04 14.45 -15.66
N MET A 62 -17.83 13.38 -15.89
CA MET A 62 -17.51 12.42 -16.93
C MET A 62 -17.19 13.04 -18.29
N LYS A 63 -17.78 14.20 -18.61
CA LYS A 63 -17.56 14.90 -19.90
C LYS A 63 -16.17 15.51 -20.02
N GLY A 64 -15.52 15.82 -18.89
CA GLY A 64 -14.19 16.41 -18.81
C GLY A 64 -13.08 15.36 -18.58
N PHE A 65 -13.44 14.11 -18.36
CA PHE A 65 -12.48 13.04 -18.14
C PHE A 65 -11.96 12.53 -19.48
N THR A 66 -10.83 13.12 -19.96
CA THR A 66 -10.35 12.98 -21.33
C THR A 66 -9.19 12.01 -21.49
N ALA A 67 -8.33 11.87 -20.49
CA ALA A 67 -7.10 11.06 -20.55
C ALA A 67 -6.22 11.33 -21.80
N GLU A 68 -6.24 12.55 -22.33
CA GLU A 68 -5.53 12.88 -23.58
C GLU A 68 -4.00 12.83 -23.45
N ASN A 69 -3.49 13.05 -22.23
CA ASN A 69 -2.06 12.97 -21.89
C ASN A 69 -1.70 11.62 -21.19
N TYR A 70 -2.65 10.71 -21.08
CA TYR A 70 -2.40 9.42 -20.46
C TYR A 70 -1.43 8.56 -21.27
N ASN A 71 -0.31 8.22 -20.67
CA ASN A 71 0.69 7.33 -21.24
C ASN A 71 1.01 6.19 -20.26
N PRO A 72 0.43 4.99 -20.45
CA PRO A 72 0.61 3.86 -19.53
C PRO A 72 2.07 3.38 -19.43
N ILE A 73 2.85 3.53 -20.51
CA ILE A 73 4.28 3.16 -20.50
C ILE A 73 5.07 4.11 -19.62
N ALA A 74 4.86 5.43 -19.79
CA ALA A 74 5.53 6.43 -18.96
C ALA A 74 5.12 6.30 -17.47
N TRP A 75 3.86 5.96 -17.19
CA TRP A 75 3.41 5.71 -15.82
C TRP A 75 4.14 4.48 -15.23
N ALA A 76 4.18 3.36 -15.96
CA ALA A 76 4.86 2.15 -15.49
C ALA A 76 6.36 2.38 -15.26
N GLN A 77 7.01 3.14 -16.13
CA GLN A 77 8.42 3.52 -15.98
C GLN A 77 8.65 4.37 -14.72
N LEU A 78 7.85 5.41 -14.51
CA LEU A 78 7.95 6.25 -13.30
C LEU A 78 7.75 5.43 -12.03
N ILE A 79 6.78 4.50 -12.02
CA ILE A 79 6.54 3.57 -10.91
C ILE A 79 7.75 2.66 -10.69
N LYS A 80 8.31 2.08 -11.75
CA LYS A 80 9.53 1.25 -11.67
C LYS A 80 10.70 2.05 -11.10
N GLU A 81 10.92 3.24 -11.64
CA GLU A 81 12.00 4.14 -11.24
C GLU A 81 11.89 4.58 -9.79
N SER A 82 10.69 4.71 -9.23
CA SER A 82 10.49 5.01 -7.80
C SER A 82 10.98 3.90 -6.86
N GLY A 83 11.26 2.71 -7.40
CA GLY A 83 11.62 1.51 -6.65
C GLY A 83 10.43 0.64 -6.27
N ALA A 84 9.20 1.04 -6.58
CA ALA A 84 8.02 0.24 -6.28
C ALA A 84 8.05 -1.14 -6.96
N LYS A 85 7.46 -2.13 -6.30
CA LYS A 85 7.37 -3.51 -6.78
C LYS A 85 5.96 -3.90 -7.18
N TYR A 86 4.98 -3.10 -6.82
CA TYR A 86 3.59 -3.29 -7.22
C TYR A 86 2.91 -1.93 -7.37
N CYS A 87 1.80 -1.93 -8.11
CA CYS A 87 0.97 -0.77 -8.32
C CYS A 87 -0.49 -1.17 -8.19
N VAL A 88 -1.26 -0.42 -7.43
CA VAL A 88 -2.71 -0.57 -7.30
C VAL A 88 -3.39 0.61 -7.96
N ILE A 89 -4.41 0.37 -8.80
CA ILE A 89 -5.19 1.44 -9.44
C ILE A 89 -6.68 1.24 -9.21
N THR A 90 -7.40 2.34 -9.03
CA THR A 90 -8.87 2.33 -8.97
C THR A 90 -9.46 1.83 -10.28
N THR A 91 -9.92 0.57 -10.32
CA THR A 91 -10.67 0.03 -11.46
C THR A 91 -12.13 0.47 -11.45
N LYS A 92 -12.69 0.64 -10.25
CA LYS A 92 -14.01 1.22 -9.96
C LYS A 92 -14.02 1.77 -8.54
N HIS A 93 -14.28 3.07 -8.37
CA HIS A 93 -14.50 3.71 -7.07
C HIS A 93 -16.00 3.64 -6.67
N HIS A 94 -16.39 4.18 -5.52
CA HIS A 94 -17.78 4.11 -5.00
C HIS A 94 -18.81 4.82 -5.88
N ASP A 95 -18.40 5.66 -6.84
CA ASP A 95 -19.25 6.29 -7.83
C ASP A 95 -19.71 5.35 -8.97
N GLY A 96 -19.15 4.15 -9.03
CA GLY A 96 -19.52 3.12 -9.97
C GLY A 96 -18.89 3.25 -11.36
N LEU A 97 -18.08 4.28 -11.63
CA LEU A 97 -17.42 4.41 -12.94
C LEU A 97 -16.31 3.36 -13.09
N SER A 98 -16.53 2.38 -13.97
CA SER A 98 -15.52 1.39 -14.33
C SER A 98 -14.55 1.94 -15.37
N LEU A 99 -13.24 1.90 -15.08
CA LEU A 99 -12.17 2.40 -15.95
C LEU A 99 -11.64 1.34 -16.94
N TYR A 100 -12.19 0.14 -16.92
CA TYR A 100 -11.87 -0.99 -17.81
C TYR A 100 -13.08 -1.37 -18.68
N ASP A 101 -12.87 -2.23 -19.67
CA ASP A 101 -13.94 -2.71 -20.57
C ASP A 101 -14.82 -3.74 -19.87
N THR A 102 -15.83 -3.27 -19.12
CA THR A 102 -16.81 -4.14 -18.49
C THR A 102 -18.03 -4.38 -19.38
N LYS A 103 -18.49 -5.65 -19.41
CA LYS A 103 -19.76 -6.05 -20.03
C LYS A 103 -20.91 -5.97 -19.05
N PHE A 104 -20.62 -5.99 -17.75
CA PHE A 104 -21.61 -5.83 -16.70
C PHE A 104 -21.90 -4.35 -16.50
N ARG A 105 -23.12 -3.97 -16.78
CA ARG A 105 -23.63 -2.59 -16.60
C ARG A 105 -24.75 -2.59 -15.60
N THR A 106 -24.85 -1.54 -14.82
CA THR A 106 -26.04 -1.36 -13.95
C THR A 106 -27.29 -1.35 -14.82
N PRO A 107 -28.32 -2.07 -14.44
CA PRO A 107 -29.63 -1.96 -15.09
C PRO A 107 -30.07 -0.50 -15.08
N GLN A 108 -30.78 -0.08 -16.16
CA GLN A 108 -31.34 1.26 -16.21
C GLN A 108 -32.22 1.51 -14.98
N ALA A 109 -32.04 2.69 -14.36
CA ALA A 109 -32.81 3.07 -13.20
C ALA A 109 -34.31 2.96 -13.43
N PRO A 110 -35.08 2.46 -12.44
CA PRO A 110 -36.50 2.76 -12.36
C PRO A 110 -36.67 4.29 -12.35
N LYS A 111 -37.79 4.77 -12.92
CA LYS A 111 -38.12 6.20 -12.98
C LYS A 111 -38.32 6.78 -11.57
N GLU A 112 -37.23 7.01 -10.83
CA GLU A 112 -37.31 7.78 -9.60
C GLU A 112 -37.44 9.26 -9.89
N LYS A 113 -38.21 10.00 -9.08
CA LYS A 113 -38.61 11.41 -9.28
C LYS A 113 -37.43 12.38 -9.53
N ASN A 114 -36.19 11.99 -9.17
CA ASN A 114 -35.00 12.84 -9.26
C ASN A 114 -33.88 12.22 -10.10
N TRP A 115 -34.14 11.13 -10.82
CA TRP A 115 -33.18 10.45 -11.65
C TRP A 115 -33.21 10.99 -13.08
N ASP A 116 -32.05 11.37 -13.60
CA ASP A 116 -31.90 11.73 -15.01
C ASP A 116 -31.42 10.48 -15.78
N PRO A 117 -32.28 9.85 -16.62
CA PRO A 117 -31.91 8.69 -17.42
C PRO A 117 -30.78 8.96 -18.42
N LYS A 118 -30.37 10.21 -18.54
CA LYS A 118 -29.23 10.62 -19.35
C LYS A 118 -27.88 10.18 -18.78
N TYR A 119 -27.85 9.71 -17.52
CA TYR A 119 -26.67 9.23 -16.82
C TYR A 119 -26.83 7.77 -16.30
N PRO A 120 -27.21 6.81 -17.16
CA PRO A 120 -27.07 5.42 -16.79
C PRO A 120 -25.57 5.13 -16.75
N LEU A 121 -25.07 4.80 -15.58
CA LEU A 121 -23.68 4.67 -15.35
C LEU A 121 -23.14 3.35 -15.75
N SER A 122 -21.91 3.38 -16.02
CA SER A 122 -20.84 2.78 -15.26
C SER A 122 -19.64 2.39 -16.08
N THR A 123 -19.42 2.94 -17.24
CA THR A 123 -18.25 2.57 -18.02
C THR A 123 -17.53 3.77 -18.59
N ILE A 124 -16.22 3.67 -18.67
CA ILE A 124 -15.34 4.65 -19.31
C ILE A 124 -15.76 5.01 -20.74
N TYR A 125 -16.53 4.13 -21.41
CA TYR A 125 -17.10 4.39 -22.75
C TYR A 125 -18.13 5.51 -22.78
N GLN A 126 -18.63 5.94 -21.61
CA GLN A 126 -19.52 7.10 -21.47
C GLN A 126 -18.75 8.43 -21.31
N THR A 127 -17.45 8.36 -21.15
CA THR A 127 -16.53 9.51 -21.13
C THR A 127 -15.98 9.78 -22.54
N PRO A 128 -15.30 10.91 -22.79
CA PRO A 128 -14.61 11.16 -24.05
C PRO A 128 -13.52 10.16 -24.39
N ILE A 129 -12.98 9.43 -23.41
CA ILE A 129 -11.91 8.43 -23.56
C ILE A 129 -12.36 7.26 -24.43
N LYS A 130 -13.56 6.74 -24.22
CA LYS A 130 -14.19 5.64 -24.99
C LYS A 130 -13.30 4.41 -25.19
N LYS A 131 -12.40 4.12 -24.28
CA LYS A 131 -11.47 2.97 -24.31
C LYS A 131 -11.06 2.57 -22.91
N ASP A 132 -10.72 1.32 -22.73
CA ASP A 132 -10.12 0.76 -21.53
C ASP A 132 -8.77 1.43 -21.24
N VAL A 133 -8.56 1.90 -20.01
CA VAL A 133 -7.29 2.50 -19.57
C VAL A 133 -6.53 1.61 -18.57
N ILE A 134 -7.18 0.57 -18.04
CA ILE A 134 -6.56 -0.35 -17.09
C ILE A 134 -5.71 -1.41 -17.79
N SER A 135 -6.26 -2.07 -18.82
CA SER A 135 -5.53 -3.12 -19.53
C SER A 135 -4.18 -2.65 -20.10
N PRO A 136 -4.09 -1.46 -20.75
CA PRO A 136 -2.79 -0.96 -21.24
C PRO A 136 -1.80 -0.69 -20.11
N LEU A 137 -2.27 -0.20 -18.94
CA LEU A 137 -1.40 0.01 -17.79
C LEU A 137 -0.89 -1.31 -17.25
N PHE A 138 -1.76 -2.30 -17.06
CA PHE A 138 -1.36 -3.61 -16.55
C PHE A 138 -0.34 -4.30 -17.46
N GLN A 139 -0.51 -4.18 -18.79
CA GLN A 139 0.48 -4.65 -19.76
C GLN A 139 1.82 -3.93 -19.67
N ALA A 140 1.80 -2.62 -19.40
CA ALA A 140 3.02 -1.83 -19.20
C ALA A 140 3.72 -2.19 -17.89
N LEU A 141 2.97 -2.34 -16.78
CA LEU A 141 3.50 -2.78 -15.48
C LEU A 141 4.15 -4.16 -15.56
N GLU A 142 3.51 -5.10 -16.28
CA GLU A 142 4.04 -6.45 -16.48
C GLU A 142 5.39 -6.45 -17.21
N LYS A 143 5.56 -5.57 -18.22
CA LYS A 143 6.85 -5.41 -18.92
C LYS A 143 7.95 -4.87 -18.04
N GLU A 144 7.59 -4.09 -17.02
CA GLU A 144 8.53 -3.53 -16.03
C GLU A 144 8.72 -4.43 -14.81
N ASP A 145 8.15 -5.65 -14.80
CA ASP A 145 8.17 -6.58 -13.66
C ASP A 145 7.56 -5.98 -12.39
N ILE A 146 6.48 -5.20 -12.54
CA ILE A 146 5.68 -4.61 -11.47
C ILE A 146 4.40 -5.42 -11.29
N LYS A 147 4.14 -5.87 -10.06
CA LYS A 147 2.92 -6.58 -9.71
C LYS A 147 1.69 -5.68 -9.83
N LYS A 148 0.60 -6.24 -10.34
CA LYS A 148 -0.63 -5.52 -10.71
C LYS A 148 -1.68 -5.66 -9.62
N GLY A 149 -2.16 -4.54 -9.10
CA GLY A 149 -3.22 -4.47 -8.11
C GLY A 149 -4.48 -3.80 -8.66
N ALA A 150 -5.61 -4.44 -8.47
CA ALA A 150 -6.91 -3.90 -8.82
C ALA A 150 -7.64 -3.41 -7.56
N TYR A 151 -7.75 -2.09 -7.39
CA TYR A 151 -8.70 -1.56 -6.42
C TYR A 151 -10.11 -1.72 -6.96
N TYR A 152 -10.98 -2.27 -6.16
CA TYR A 152 -12.40 -2.42 -6.48
C TYR A 152 -13.28 -2.06 -5.27
N SER A 153 -14.09 -1.03 -5.42
CA SER A 153 -15.10 -0.71 -4.41
C SER A 153 -16.24 -1.72 -4.45
N LEU A 154 -16.55 -2.33 -3.29
CA LEU A 154 -17.75 -3.11 -3.08
C LEU A 154 -19.01 -2.24 -3.13
N LEU A 155 -18.87 -0.97 -2.72
CA LEU A 155 -19.91 0.05 -2.81
C LEU A 155 -20.13 0.48 -4.26
N ASP A 156 -21.38 0.79 -4.59
CA ASP A 156 -21.73 1.49 -5.81
C ASP A 156 -22.92 2.41 -5.56
N TRP A 157 -22.61 3.60 -5.03
CA TRP A 157 -23.66 4.56 -4.68
C TRP A 157 -24.42 5.10 -5.87
N SER A 158 -23.94 4.90 -7.10
CA SER A 158 -24.64 5.27 -8.31
C SER A 158 -25.55 4.18 -8.85
N SER A 159 -25.32 2.94 -8.46
CA SER A 159 -26.18 1.82 -8.86
C SER A 159 -27.55 1.91 -8.18
N ASN A 160 -28.63 1.79 -8.98
CA ASN A 160 -29.96 1.75 -8.40
C ASN A 160 -30.26 0.49 -7.61
N ASP A 161 -29.58 -0.59 -7.92
CA ASP A 161 -29.72 -1.84 -7.21
C ASP A 161 -28.93 -1.85 -5.90
N TYR A 162 -28.07 -0.84 -5.66
CA TYR A 162 -27.37 -0.65 -4.39
C TYR A 162 -28.25 0.15 -3.41
N PRO A 163 -28.36 -0.25 -2.13
CA PRO A 163 -29.22 0.43 -1.17
C PRO A 163 -28.73 1.83 -0.79
N GLY A 164 -27.42 2.01 -0.59
CA GLY A 164 -26.84 3.30 -0.20
C GLY A 164 -26.81 4.31 -1.35
N PHE A 165 -26.91 5.60 -1.02
CA PHE A 165 -26.77 6.70 -1.98
C PHE A 165 -26.13 7.95 -1.34
N TYR A 166 -26.84 8.63 -0.46
CA TYR A 166 -26.28 9.66 0.40
C TYR A 166 -26.00 9.10 1.78
N LYS A 167 -25.09 9.70 2.51
CA LYS A 167 -24.68 9.31 3.86
C LYS A 167 -25.86 9.07 4.82
N ASP A 168 -26.94 9.83 4.65
CA ASP A 168 -28.12 9.86 5.52
C ASP A 168 -29.38 9.29 4.84
N SER A 169 -29.23 8.59 3.71
CA SER A 169 -30.36 8.05 2.96
C SER A 169 -30.07 6.69 2.36
N SER A 170 -31.08 5.83 2.37
CA SER A 170 -31.06 4.54 1.68
C SER A 170 -32.23 4.47 0.70
N ARG A 171 -32.01 3.84 -0.44
CA ARG A 171 -33.07 3.61 -1.45
C ARG A 171 -34.08 2.56 -0.98
N TYR A 172 -33.62 1.59 -0.23
CA TYR A 172 -34.42 0.48 0.30
C TYR A 172 -33.66 -0.24 1.42
N GLN A 173 -34.36 -1.08 2.19
CA GLN A 173 -33.74 -1.98 3.14
C GLN A 173 -33.58 -3.37 2.52
N LEU A 174 -32.49 -4.08 2.77
CA LEU A 174 -32.20 -5.39 2.15
C LEU A 174 -33.33 -6.42 2.39
N LYS A 175 -33.96 -6.37 3.56
CA LYS A 175 -35.10 -7.27 3.92
C LYS A 175 -36.38 -6.95 3.14
N GLU A 176 -36.54 -5.72 2.67
CA GLU A 176 -37.74 -5.28 1.95
C GLU A 176 -37.63 -5.59 0.46
N ASP A 177 -36.43 -5.55 -0.12
CA ASP A 177 -36.20 -5.82 -1.54
C ASP A 177 -34.93 -6.66 -1.74
N SER A 178 -35.00 -7.91 -1.32
CA SER A 178 -33.89 -8.87 -1.47
C SER A 178 -33.59 -9.23 -2.94
N LEU A 179 -34.57 -9.09 -3.83
CA LEU A 179 -34.38 -9.32 -5.27
C LEU A 179 -33.47 -8.24 -5.87
N ARG A 180 -33.72 -6.99 -5.54
CA ARG A 180 -32.88 -5.86 -5.99
C ARG A 180 -31.44 -6.00 -5.50
N TRP A 181 -31.26 -6.39 -4.23
CA TRP A 181 -29.94 -6.72 -3.69
C TRP A 181 -29.26 -7.88 -4.44
N SER A 182 -30.02 -8.93 -4.77
CA SER A 182 -29.46 -10.06 -5.54
C SER A 182 -29.00 -9.65 -6.94
N HIS A 183 -29.68 -8.69 -7.58
CA HIS A 183 -29.25 -8.12 -8.87
C HIS A 183 -27.94 -7.34 -8.72
N PHE A 184 -27.81 -6.55 -7.66
CA PHE A 184 -26.54 -5.86 -7.36
C PHE A 184 -25.39 -6.84 -7.14
N LEU A 185 -25.59 -7.86 -6.32
CA LEU A 185 -24.56 -8.89 -6.08
C LEU A 185 -24.15 -9.60 -7.38
N LYS A 186 -25.10 -9.94 -8.25
CA LYS A 186 -24.80 -10.55 -9.55
C LYS A 186 -23.97 -9.62 -10.43
N PHE A 187 -24.30 -8.34 -10.46
CA PHE A 187 -23.53 -7.31 -11.17
C PHE A 187 -22.10 -7.21 -10.61
N MET A 188 -21.95 -7.04 -9.29
CA MET A 188 -20.67 -6.92 -8.60
C MET A 188 -19.79 -8.16 -8.83
N HIS A 189 -20.32 -9.36 -8.61
CA HIS A 189 -19.61 -10.62 -8.84
C HIS A 189 -19.18 -10.78 -10.30
N GLY A 190 -20.01 -10.33 -11.23
CA GLY A 190 -19.70 -10.35 -12.66
C GLY A 190 -18.52 -9.45 -12.98
N GLN A 191 -18.48 -8.22 -12.45
CA GLN A 191 -17.35 -7.30 -12.63
C GLN A 191 -16.06 -7.83 -11.99
N ILE A 192 -16.14 -8.39 -10.78
CA ILE A 192 -14.97 -9.01 -10.12
C ILE A 192 -14.43 -10.19 -10.97
N ALA A 193 -15.31 -11.04 -11.49
CA ALA A 193 -14.92 -12.14 -12.36
C ALA A 193 -14.28 -11.65 -13.67
N GLU A 194 -14.77 -10.55 -14.26
CA GLU A 194 -14.15 -9.93 -15.44
C GLU A 194 -12.75 -9.41 -15.15
N ILE A 195 -12.57 -8.63 -14.07
CA ILE A 195 -11.27 -8.14 -13.63
C ILE A 195 -10.31 -9.32 -13.46
N ASN A 196 -10.75 -10.34 -12.74
CA ASN A 196 -9.93 -11.52 -12.45
C ASN A 196 -9.49 -12.28 -13.72
N THR A 197 -10.39 -12.44 -14.71
CA THR A 197 -10.10 -13.23 -15.91
C THR A 197 -9.42 -12.43 -17.01
N GLN A 198 -9.79 -11.15 -17.18
CA GLN A 198 -9.28 -10.30 -18.27
C GLN A 198 -7.97 -9.62 -17.89
N LEU A 199 -7.88 -9.10 -16.66
CA LEU A 199 -6.75 -8.30 -16.18
C LEU A 199 -5.73 -9.12 -15.39
N LYS A 200 -6.16 -10.22 -14.76
CA LYS A 200 -5.34 -11.13 -13.95
C LYS A 200 -4.44 -10.36 -12.96
N PRO A 201 -5.02 -9.60 -12.03
CA PRO A 201 -4.24 -8.87 -11.04
C PRO A 201 -3.52 -9.84 -10.10
N ASP A 202 -2.34 -9.45 -9.62
CA ASP A 202 -1.62 -10.19 -8.58
C ASP A 202 -2.24 -9.96 -7.19
N LEU A 203 -2.96 -8.82 -7.02
CA LEU A 203 -3.72 -8.52 -5.81
C LEU A 203 -5.03 -7.79 -6.10
N PHE A 204 -6.04 -8.06 -5.27
CA PHE A 204 -7.26 -7.25 -5.20
C PHE A 204 -7.23 -6.37 -3.97
N TRP A 205 -7.45 -5.10 -4.18
CA TRP A 205 -7.61 -4.11 -3.13
C TRP A 205 -9.07 -3.71 -3.02
N PHE A 206 -9.83 -4.44 -2.19
CA PHE A 206 -11.24 -4.15 -1.94
C PHE A 206 -11.40 -2.95 -1.02
N ASP A 207 -12.54 -2.29 -1.14
CA ASP A 207 -12.91 -1.17 -0.28
C ASP A 207 -14.43 -1.10 -0.10
N GLY A 208 -14.90 -0.51 1.02
CA GLY A 208 -16.30 -0.33 1.25
C GLY A 208 -17.01 -1.51 1.92
N ASP A 209 -16.26 -2.42 2.54
CA ASP A 209 -16.87 -3.60 3.20
C ASP A 209 -17.69 -3.27 4.46
N TRP A 210 -17.57 -2.05 4.99
CA TRP A 210 -18.19 -1.63 6.27
C TRP A 210 -19.72 -1.47 6.22
N GLU A 211 -20.33 -1.25 5.03
CA GLU A 211 -21.77 -1.01 4.95
C GLU A 211 -22.61 -2.27 5.15
N HIS A 212 -22.07 -3.45 4.89
CA HIS A 212 -22.80 -4.73 5.00
C HIS A 212 -21.97 -5.79 5.71
N SER A 213 -22.66 -6.83 6.21
CA SER A 213 -22.03 -7.99 6.82
C SER A 213 -21.32 -8.87 5.79
N GLU A 214 -20.45 -9.76 6.25
CA GLU A 214 -19.73 -10.75 5.44
C GLU A 214 -20.70 -11.62 4.61
N THR A 215 -21.81 -12.04 5.24
CA THR A 215 -22.84 -12.86 4.58
C THR A 215 -23.61 -12.06 3.53
N GLU A 216 -23.95 -10.80 3.81
CA GLU A 216 -24.64 -9.94 2.86
C GLU A 216 -23.77 -9.63 1.65
N TRP A 217 -22.48 -9.36 1.84
CA TRP A 217 -21.50 -9.23 0.74
C TRP A 217 -21.23 -10.52 -0.02
N GLN A 218 -21.60 -11.68 0.55
CA GLN A 218 -21.20 -12.99 0.04
C GLN A 218 -19.67 -13.10 -0.15
N ALA A 219 -18.90 -12.65 0.87
CA ALA A 219 -17.44 -12.56 0.79
C ALA A 219 -16.78 -13.90 0.42
N ALA A 220 -17.28 -15.03 0.94
CA ALA A 220 -16.84 -16.37 0.56
C ALA A 220 -16.98 -16.65 -0.95
N LYS A 221 -18.03 -16.11 -1.58
CA LYS A 221 -18.23 -16.29 -3.02
C LYS A 221 -17.30 -15.41 -3.83
N ILE A 222 -17.00 -14.19 -3.36
CA ILE A 222 -16.00 -13.31 -3.98
C ILE A 222 -14.63 -13.99 -3.96
N ASP A 223 -14.22 -14.50 -2.81
CA ASP A 223 -12.99 -15.26 -2.64
C ASP A 223 -12.93 -16.46 -3.61
N SER A 224 -14.00 -17.25 -3.67
CA SER A 224 -14.10 -18.39 -4.59
C SER A 224 -14.02 -17.98 -6.07
N ILE A 225 -14.67 -16.89 -6.48
CA ILE A 225 -14.60 -16.36 -7.86
C ILE A 225 -13.16 -16.04 -8.24
N ILE A 226 -12.41 -15.45 -7.32
CA ILE A 226 -11.03 -15.05 -7.57
C ILE A 226 -10.13 -16.29 -7.62
N HIS A 227 -10.12 -17.10 -6.58
CA HIS A 227 -9.14 -18.18 -6.42
C HIS A 227 -9.38 -19.38 -7.35
N GLN A 228 -10.59 -19.56 -7.89
CA GLN A 228 -10.83 -20.61 -8.90
C GLN A 228 -10.05 -20.39 -10.19
N SER A 229 -9.81 -19.16 -10.62
CA SER A 229 -9.11 -18.84 -11.88
C SER A 229 -7.77 -18.12 -11.67
N ASN A 230 -7.51 -17.59 -10.47
CA ASN A 230 -6.29 -16.91 -10.11
C ASN A 230 -5.86 -17.31 -8.68
N PRO A 231 -5.39 -18.54 -8.47
CA PRO A 231 -5.14 -19.09 -7.14
C PRO A 231 -4.03 -18.40 -6.37
N ASN A 232 -3.20 -17.60 -7.02
CA ASN A 232 -2.08 -16.87 -6.41
C ASN A 232 -2.39 -15.39 -6.14
N ALA A 233 -3.57 -14.89 -6.49
CA ALA A 233 -3.97 -13.54 -6.15
C ALA A 233 -4.10 -13.39 -4.63
N ILE A 234 -3.68 -12.26 -4.09
CA ILE A 234 -3.87 -11.91 -2.68
C ILE A 234 -4.98 -10.86 -2.53
N LEU A 235 -5.63 -10.88 -1.38
CA LEU A 235 -6.75 -9.98 -1.06
C LEU A 235 -6.37 -9.12 0.14
N ASN A 236 -6.67 -7.83 0.08
CA ASN A 236 -6.48 -6.96 1.25
C ASN A 236 -7.50 -7.25 2.36
N GLY A 237 -7.24 -6.76 3.58
CA GLY A 237 -8.07 -6.97 4.76
C GLY A 237 -9.47 -6.33 4.71
N ARG A 238 -9.85 -5.70 3.60
CA ARG A 238 -11.17 -5.06 3.41
C ARG A 238 -12.15 -5.94 2.64
N LEU A 239 -12.03 -7.26 2.82
CA LEU A 239 -13.03 -8.25 2.44
C LEU A 239 -13.40 -9.11 3.66
N LYS A 240 -13.71 -8.45 4.78
CA LYS A 240 -14.05 -9.11 6.05
C LYS A 240 -12.97 -10.11 6.49
N SER A 241 -13.34 -11.35 6.78
CA SER A 241 -12.40 -12.40 7.23
C SER A 241 -11.53 -13.00 6.11
N TYR A 242 -11.81 -12.67 4.85
CA TYR A 242 -11.14 -13.27 3.67
C TYR A 242 -9.87 -12.55 3.22
N GLY A 243 -9.43 -11.49 3.92
CA GLY A 243 -8.20 -10.78 3.55
C GLY A 243 -6.93 -11.50 3.98
N ASP A 244 -5.86 -11.37 3.20
CA ASP A 244 -4.54 -11.96 3.44
C ASP A 244 -3.61 -11.04 4.25
N TYR A 245 -3.86 -9.72 4.23
CA TYR A 245 -3.03 -8.72 4.89
C TYR A 245 -3.85 -7.53 5.40
N ASP A 246 -3.35 -6.86 6.44
CA ASP A 246 -4.03 -5.69 7.03
C ASP A 246 -3.65 -4.39 6.31
N THR A 247 -4.58 -3.42 6.29
CA THR A 247 -4.42 -2.14 5.60
C THR A 247 -4.70 -0.95 6.54
N PRO A 248 -3.81 -0.64 7.50
CA PRO A 248 -3.87 0.65 8.20
C PRO A 248 -3.81 1.81 7.20
N GLU A 249 -4.48 2.91 7.53
CA GLU A 249 -4.67 4.03 6.62
C GLU A 249 -4.22 5.35 7.24
N GLN A 250 -3.48 6.15 6.47
CA GLN A 250 -3.00 7.51 6.74
C GLN A 250 -2.05 7.64 7.94
N ASN A 251 -2.16 6.83 8.97
CA ASN A 251 -1.33 6.90 10.17
C ASN A 251 -0.64 5.56 10.43
N MET A 252 0.61 5.62 10.88
CA MET A 252 1.33 4.44 11.35
C MET A 252 0.57 3.78 12.51
N PRO A 253 0.41 2.44 12.50
CA PRO A 253 -0.17 1.73 13.62
C PRO A 253 0.75 1.85 14.85
N ILE A 254 0.17 2.17 16.02
CA ILE A 254 0.93 2.29 17.29
C ILE A 254 1.40 0.91 17.77
N ILE A 255 0.59 -0.11 17.53
CA ILE A 255 0.92 -1.51 17.79
C ILE A 255 0.97 -2.28 16.47
N HIS A 256 1.76 -3.34 16.43
CA HIS A 256 1.84 -4.19 15.24
C HIS A 256 0.44 -4.71 14.86
N PRO A 257 0.02 -4.62 13.58
CA PRO A 257 -1.24 -5.19 13.11
C PRO A 257 -1.37 -6.68 13.45
N GLU A 258 -2.60 -7.19 13.50
CA GLU A 258 -2.86 -8.57 13.92
C GLU A 258 -2.24 -9.58 12.94
N ARG A 259 -2.31 -9.31 11.64
CA ARG A 259 -1.64 -10.12 10.64
C ARG A 259 -0.17 -9.74 10.52
N ASN A 260 0.67 -10.74 10.32
CA ASN A 260 2.12 -10.53 10.14
C ASN A 260 2.46 -9.76 8.86
N THR A 261 1.58 -9.79 7.87
CA THR A 261 1.71 -9.04 6.62
C THR A 261 0.72 -7.87 6.63
N TRP A 262 1.20 -6.68 6.37
CA TRP A 262 0.39 -5.47 6.38
C TRP A 262 0.97 -4.38 5.49
N GLU A 263 0.14 -3.42 5.13
CA GLU A 263 0.45 -2.33 4.23
C GLU A 263 -0.17 -1.02 4.74
N LEU A 264 0.63 0.00 4.96
CA LEU A 264 0.11 1.35 5.20
C LEU A 264 -0.24 1.98 3.86
N CYS A 265 -1.50 2.35 3.63
CA CYS A 265 -1.88 3.21 2.51
C CYS A 265 -1.88 4.67 2.95
N LEU A 266 -1.16 5.50 2.19
CA LEU A 266 -0.84 6.89 2.57
C LEU A 266 -0.88 7.81 1.34
N THR A 267 -1.53 8.95 1.46
CA THR A 267 -1.53 10.00 0.44
C THR A 267 -0.24 10.82 0.46
N THR A 268 0.16 11.33 -0.71
CA THR A 268 1.28 12.28 -0.82
C THR A 268 0.93 13.69 -0.35
N ASN A 269 -0.36 14.03 -0.35
CA ASN A 269 -0.96 15.29 0.12
C ASN A 269 -2.16 14.98 1.02
N ASP A 270 -3.17 15.87 1.09
CA ASP A 270 -4.35 15.66 1.96
C ASP A 270 -5.48 14.86 1.29
N ASN A 271 -5.37 14.54 -0.01
CA ASN A 271 -6.44 13.91 -0.78
C ASN A 271 -5.92 12.68 -1.56
N TRP A 272 -6.80 11.68 -1.81
CA TRP A 272 -6.49 10.53 -2.64
C TRP A 272 -6.46 10.89 -4.13
N GLY A 273 -7.56 11.42 -4.65
CA GLY A 273 -7.63 11.89 -6.03
C GLY A 273 -7.01 13.27 -6.23
N TYR A 274 -6.76 13.61 -7.49
CA TYR A 274 -6.25 14.94 -7.84
C TYR A 274 -7.18 16.06 -7.37
N ARG A 275 -6.61 17.05 -6.69
CA ARG A 275 -7.28 18.25 -6.25
C ARG A 275 -6.40 19.47 -6.48
N PRO A 276 -6.78 20.38 -7.40
CA PRO A 276 -5.91 21.50 -7.79
C PRO A 276 -5.64 22.51 -6.67
N GLN A 277 -6.49 22.56 -5.64
CA GLN A 277 -6.33 23.46 -4.49
C GLN A 277 -5.48 22.86 -3.37
N ASP A 278 -5.15 21.58 -3.46
CA ASP A 278 -4.34 20.90 -2.46
C ASP A 278 -2.86 21.02 -2.82
N HIS A 279 -2.18 21.89 -2.07
CA HIS A 279 -0.74 22.12 -2.18
C HIS A 279 0.01 21.65 -0.91
N ASN A 280 -0.69 20.94 0.00
CA ASN A 280 -0.11 20.47 1.25
C ASN A 280 0.59 19.12 1.06
N PHE A 281 1.59 19.10 0.19
CA PHE A 281 2.38 17.87 -0.01
C PHE A 281 3.30 17.62 1.18
N LYS A 282 3.31 16.36 1.64
CA LYS A 282 4.28 15.87 2.60
C LYS A 282 5.69 16.00 2.03
N SER A 283 6.64 16.40 2.84
CA SER A 283 8.04 16.50 2.40
C SER A 283 8.63 15.13 2.06
N HIS A 284 9.65 15.11 1.21
CA HIS A 284 10.37 13.87 0.88
C HIS A 284 10.95 13.21 2.14
N PHE A 285 11.46 14.01 3.07
CA PHE A 285 11.98 13.53 4.35
C PHE A 285 10.90 12.87 5.21
N GLU A 286 9.72 13.50 5.31
CA GLU A 286 8.57 12.95 6.05
C GLU A 286 8.12 11.62 5.45
N LEU A 287 7.92 11.54 4.14
CA LEU A 287 7.48 10.33 3.46
C LEU A 287 8.50 9.18 3.58
N LEU A 288 9.80 9.47 3.45
CA LEU A 288 10.86 8.49 3.65
C LEU A 288 10.97 8.07 5.12
N SER A 289 10.70 8.98 6.07
CA SER A 289 10.67 8.63 7.50
C SER A 289 9.55 7.65 7.79
N ILE A 290 8.34 7.90 7.29
CA ILE A 290 7.20 6.97 7.40
C ILE A 290 7.54 5.64 6.72
N PHE A 291 8.15 5.67 5.53
CA PHE A 291 8.56 4.45 4.84
C PHE A 291 9.54 3.60 5.68
N THR A 292 10.58 4.24 6.26
CA THR A 292 11.52 3.50 7.13
C THR A 292 10.87 2.97 8.40
N GLU A 293 9.83 3.63 8.90
CA GLU A 293 9.03 3.14 10.03
C GLU A 293 8.22 1.90 9.63
N CYS A 294 7.53 1.91 8.47
CA CYS A 294 6.89 0.72 7.92
C CYS A 294 7.87 -0.46 7.80
N LEU A 295 9.07 -0.20 7.25
CA LEU A 295 10.12 -1.21 7.12
C LEU A 295 10.55 -1.77 8.49
N GLY A 296 10.76 -0.88 9.46
CA GLY A 296 11.17 -1.24 10.82
C GLY A 296 10.17 -2.14 11.53
N MET A 297 8.89 -1.98 11.23
CA MET A 297 7.80 -2.81 11.73
C MET A 297 7.47 -4.01 10.81
N GLY A 298 8.22 -4.22 9.72
CA GLY A 298 8.04 -5.34 8.79
C GLY A 298 6.93 -5.17 7.75
N GLY A 299 6.28 -4.00 7.69
CA GLY A 299 5.20 -3.69 6.76
C GLY A 299 5.65 -3.17 5.40
N ASN A 300 4.68 -2.91 4.54
CA ASN A 300 4.82 -2.24 3.25
C ASN A 300 4.25 -0.82 3.33
N LEU A 301 4.70 0.05 2.43
CA LEU A 301 4.06 1.34 2.15
C LEU A 301 3.40 1.27 0.77
N LEU A 302 2.12 1.64 0.68
CA LEU A 302 1.39 1.91 -0.55
C LEU A 302 1.19 3.42 -0.66
N LEU A 303 2.05 4.08 -1.43
CA LEU A 303 2.09 5.54 -1.55
C LEU A 303 1.19 6.00 -2.69
N ASP A 304 0.23 6.88 -2.38
CA ASP A 304 -0.80 7.30 -3.32
C ASP A 304 -0.41 8.51 -4.16
N ILE A 305 -0.80 8.44 -5.42
CA ILE A 305 -0.78 9.56 -6.38
C ILE A 305 -2.15 9.74 -7.02
N GLY A 306 -2.53 10.99 -7.27
CA GLY A 306 -3.78 11.37 -7.94
C GLY A 306 -3.51 12.05 -9.30
N PRO A 307 -3.56 11.30 -10.42
CA PRO A 307 -3.42 11.91 -11.75
C PRO A 307 -4.57 12.86 -12.08
N LYS A 308 -4.29 13.87 -12.89
CA LYS A 308 -5.29 14.79 -13.44
C LYS A 308 -6.23 14.10 -14.42
N ALA A 309 -7.34 14.74 -14.73
CA ALA A 309 -8.36 14.22 -15.64
C ALA A 309 -7.83 13.94 -17.06
N ASP A 310 -6.80 14.65 -17.48
CA ASP A 310 -6.12 14.45 -18.76
C ASP A 310 -5.11 13.28 -18.74
N GLY A 311 -4.84 12.70 -17.57
CA GLY A 311 -3.88 11.59 -17.39
C GLY A 311 -2.44 12.04 -17.11
N SER A 312 -2.18 13.35 -16.97
CA SER A 312 -0.88 13.82 -16.49
C SER A 312 -0.75 13.65 -14.97
N ILE A 313 0.42 13.27 -14.48
CA ILE A 313 0.72 13.20 -13.05
C ILE A 313 1.22 14.58 -12.59
N PRO A 314 0.72 15.13 -11.47
CA PRO A 314 1.22 16.40 -10.91
C PRO A 314 2.74 16.38 -10.71
N SER A 315 3.41 17.49 -11.03
CA SER A 315 4.88 17.59 -10.95
C SER A 315 5.45 17.32 -9.57
N GLU A 316 4.71 17.70 -8.53
CA GLU A 316 5.07 17.47 -7.13
C GLU A 316 5.11 15.96 -6.81
N GLN A 317 4.11 15.22 -7.30
CA GLN A 317 4.06 13.77 -7.13
C GLN A 317 5.14 13.06 -7.96
N VAL A 318 5.43 13.55 -9.16
CA VAL A 318 6.57 13.05 -9.95
C VAL A 318 7.87 13.25 -9.19
N ALA A 319 8.11 14.43 -8.61
CA ALA A 319 9.32 14.72 -7.82
C ALA A 319 9.43 13.81 -6.58
N ILE A 320 8.32 13.54 -5.89
CA ILE A 320 8.27 12.60 -4.77
C ILE A 320 8.71 11.20 -5.23
N LEU A 321 8.12 10.69 -6.32
CA LEU A 321 8.47 9.35 -6.84
C LEU A 321 9.94 9.27 -7.30
N GLN A 322 10.48 10.32 -7.91
CA GLN A 322 11.88 10.40 -8.30
C GLN A 322 12.82 10.38 -7.08
N GLU A 323 12.49 11.08 -6.00
CA GLU A 323 13.28 11.06 -4.77
C GLU A 323 13.21 9.69 -4.09
N PHE A 324 12.03 9.04 -4.07
CA PHE A 324 11.93 7.65 -3.65
C PHE A 324 12.86 6.75 -4.47
N GLY A 325 12.89 6.94 -5.79
CA GLY A 325 13.76 6.19 -6.68
C GLY A 325 15.24 6.38 -6.38
N ARG A 326 15.67 7.62 -6.19
CA ARG A 326 17.05 7.93 -5.79
C ARG A 326 17.43 7.20 -4.50
N TRP A 327 16.58 7.27 -3.50
CA TRP A 327 16.82 6.72 -2.17
C TRP A 327 16.75 5.18 -2.16
N THR A 328 15.72 4.59 -2.74
CA THR A 328 15.50 3.14 -2.79
C THR A 328 16.57 2.42 -3.59
N ASN A 329 17.03 3.00 -4.73
CA ASN A 329 18.12 2.43 -5.52
C ASN A 329 19.44 2.37 -4.74
N LYS A 330 19.75 3.44 -3.98
CA LYS A 330 20.96 3.49 -3.13
C LYS A 330 20.90 2.47 -1.99
N HIS A 331 19.73 2.23 -1.42
CA HIS A 331 19.53 1.46 -0.20
C HIS A 331 18.80 0.13 -0.39
N ALA A 332 18.68 -0.37 -1.61
CA ALA A 332 17.86 -1.53 -1.99
C ALA A 332 18.06 -2.76 -1.08
N ALA A 333 19.30 -3.07 -0.71
CA ALA A 333 19.62 -4.23 0.13
C ALA A 333 19.11 -4.10 1.59
N ALA A 334 18.82 -2.87 2.04
CA ALA A 334 18.25 -2.61 3.36
C ALA A 334 16.71 -2.57 3.37
N ILE A 335 16.10 -2.65 2.18
CA ILE A 335 14.66 -2.48 1.96
C ILE A 335 14.03 -3.82 1.57
N TYR A 336 14.35 -4.30 0.36
CA TYR A 336 13.63 -5.42 -0.24
C TYR A 336 14.07 -6.76 0.35
N GLY A 337 13.10 -7.64 0.59
CA GLY A 337 13.35 -8.95 1.14
C GLY A 337 13.83 -8.95 2.60
N THR A 338 13.66 -7.82 3.31
CA THR A 338 14.01 -7.70 4.74
C THR A 338 12.82 -8.02 5.64
N ILE A 339 13.10 -8.26 6.91
CA ILE A 339 12.13 -8.42 7.99
C ILE A 339 12.24 -7.24 8.98
N ALA A 340 11.29 -7.15 9.91
CA ALA A 340 11.32 -6.16 10.99
C ALA A 340 12.68 -6.16 11.72
N GLY A 341 13.10 -4.97 12.14
CA GLY A 341 14.41 -4.76 12.73
C GLY A 341 14.51 -5.11 14.21
N LEU A 342 15.36 -4.39 14.92
CA LEU A 342 15.58 -4.58 16.34
C LEU A 342 14.33 -4.21 17.16
N PRO A 343 13.99 -4.98 18.19
CA PRO A 343 12.95 -4.61 19.13
C PRO A 343 13.25 -3.27 19.81
N TYR A 344 12.18 -2.55 20.17
CA TYR A 344 12.30 -1.28 20.89
C TYR A 344 13.21 -1.41 22.15
N GLY A 345 14.05 -0.42 22.36
CA GLY A 345 14.99 -0.38 23.46
C GLY A 345 16.41 -0.84 23.08
N HIS A 346 16.58 -1.62 22.02
CA HIS A 346 17.90 -1.97 21.52
C HIS A 346 18.51 -0.84 20.69
N TYR A 347 17.69 -0.18 19.89
CA TYR A 347 18.06 0.97 19.08
C TYR A 347 16.92 2.00 19.09
N HIS A 348 17.25 3.28 19.14
CA HIS A 348 16.28 4.39 19.11
C HIS A 348 16.14 4.92 17.69
N GLY A 349 15.57 4.13 16.81
CA GLY A 349 15.34 4.44 15.40
C GLY A 349 14.80 3.22 14.68
N ASN A 350 14.52 3.38 13.40
CA ASN A 350 14.02 2.31 12.55
C ASN A 350 15.17 1.42 12.08
N SER A 351 14.93 0.14 11.93
CA SER A 351 15.92 -0.82 11.46
C SER A 351 15.26 -1.99 10.75
N THR A 352 16.02 -2.67 9.89
CA THR A 352 15.61 -3.94 9.26
C THR A 352 16.68 -5.00 9.48
N LEU A 353 16.24 -6.26 9.38
CA LEU A 353 17.11 -7.43 9.38
C LEU A 353 16.99 -8.17 8.05
N SER A 354 18.08 -8.76 7.58
CA SER A 354 18.01 -9.82 6.58
C SER A 354 17.23 -11.01 7.11
N LYS A 355 16.63 -11.83 6.23
CA LYS A 355 15.81 -13.00 6.63
C LYS A 355 16.59 -14.01 7.48
N ASP A 356 17.89 -14.13 7.26
CA ASP A 356 18.80 -14.99 8.06
C ASP A 356 19.31 -14.30 9.33
N SER A 357 18.89 -13.04 9.56
CA SER A 357 19.32 -12.22 10.71
C SER A 357 20.83 -12.00 10.81
N MET A 358 21.56 -12.09 9.70
CA MET A 358 23.01 -11.86 9.66
C MET A 358 23.39 -10.42 9.24
N VAL A 359 22.44 -9.65 8.74
CA VAL A 359 22.64 -8.24 8.35
C VAL A 359 21.60 -7.37 9.07
N LEU A 360 22.10 -6.40 9.82
CA LEU A 360 21.29 -5.37 10.47
C LEU A 360 21.49 -4.05 9.73
N ASN A 361 20.40 -3.41 9.31
CA ASN A 361 20.41 -2.09 8.73
C ASN A 361 19.74 -1.11 9.68
N LEU A 362 20.43 -0.03 10.03
CA LEU A 362 19.89 1.05 10.87
C LEU A 362 19.59 2.25 9.98
N PHE A 363 18.37 2.77 10.05
CA PHE A 363 17.98 3.99 9.37
C PHE A 363 18.27 5.18 10.27
N ILE A 364 19.05 6.13 9.78
CA ILE A 364 19.54 7.28 10.52
C ILE A 364 19.08 8.55 9.81
N PRO A 365 18.04 9.22 10.31
CA PRO A 365 17.60 10.48 9.75
C PRO A 365 18.71 11.54 9.78
N SER A 366 18.90 12.22 8.66
CA SER A 366 19.82 13.34 8.61
C SER A 366 19.24 14.54 9.32
N PRO A 367 20.04 15.30 10.09
CA PRO A 367 19.58 16.53 10.71
C PRO A 367 19.04 17.49 9.65
N GLN A 368 17.83 17.98 9.86
CA GLN A 368 17.19 18.95 8.97
C GLN A 368 17.47 20.37 9.44
N GLY A 369 17.68 21.31 8.50
CA GLY A 369 17.94 22.71 8.75
C GLY A 369 19.38 23.15 8.44
N ASN A 370 19.63 24.47 8.58
CA ASN A 370 20.94 25.06 8.33
C ASN A 370 21.90 24.78 9.50
N ILE A 371 22.77 23.80 9.32
CA ILE A 371 23.87 23.53 10.25
C ILE A 371 25.10 24.27 9.74
N SER A 372 25.60 25.25 10.50
CA SER A 372 26.63 26.21 10.06
C SER A 372 28.05 25.63 9.84
N ASP A 373 28.35 24.45 10.39
CA ASP A 373 29.61 23.74 10.13
C ASP A 373 29.38 22.22 10.24
N GLN A 374 29.04 21.61 9.14
CA GLN A 374 28.78 20.14 9.07
C GLN A 374 30.07 19.32 9.10
N SER A 375 31.24 19.93 8.80
CA SER A 375 32.48 19.17 8.56
C SER A 375 33.04 18.50 9.82
N LYS A 376 32.62 18.92 11.02
CA LYS A 376 33.09 18.38 12.29
C LYS A 376 32.02 17.73 13.14
N LEU A 377 30.78 17.71 12.67
CA LEU A 377 29.66 17.16 13.45
C LEU A 377 29.55 15.65 13.21
N MET A 378 29.41 14.93 14.32
CA MET A 378 29.24 13.48 14.35
C MET A 378 27.87 13.14 14.93
N ILE A 379 27.21 12.14 14.37
CA ILE A 379 25.97 11.59 14.92
C ILE A 379 26.31 10.35 15.74
N PRO A 380 26.05 10.37 17.07
CA PRO A 380 26.29 9.22 17.93
C PRO A 380 25.19 8.17 17.76
N ILE A 381 25.58 6.93 17.62
CA ILE A 381 24.71 5.76 17.48
C ILE A 381 24.98 4.80 18.64
N TYR A 382 23.91 4.36 19.28
CA TYR A 382 23.94 3.44 20.42
C TYR A 382 23.11 2.20 20.12
N ILE A 383 23.71 1.00 20.20
CA ILE A 383 22.99 -0.27 20.10
C ILE A 383 23.18 -1.04 21.41
N LYS A 384 22.09 -1.28 22.13
CA LYS A 384 22.09 -1.92 23.44
C LYS A 384 21.78 -3.41 23.33
N GLY A 385 22.37 -4.19 24.22
CA GLY A 385 22.02 -5.60 24.36
C GLY A 385 22.40 -6.50 23.19
N LEU A 386 23.33 -6.09 22.35
CA LEU A 386 23.82 -6.87 21.23
C LEU A 386 24.90 -7.84 21.76
N LYS A 387 24.63 -9.16 21.74
CA LYS A 387 25.58 -10.19 22.18
C LYS A 387 26.56 -10.56 21.07
N SER A 388 26.10 -10.53 19.82
CA SER A 388 26.92 -10.78 18.64
C SER A 388 27.79 -9.57 18.33
N LYS A 389 29.02 -9.80 17.88
CA LYS A 389 29.91 -8.73 17.43
C LYS A 389 29.82 -8.59 15.90
N PRO A 390 29.67 -7.39 15.37
CA PRO A 390 29.68 -7.18 13.93
C PRO A 390 31.07 -7.53 13.37
N SER A 391 31.10 -8.22 12.22
CA SER A 391 32.30 -8.51 11.45
C SER A 391 32.66 -7.34 10.53
N SER A 392 31.69 -6.55 10.12
CA SER A 392 31.90 -5.29 9.39
C SER A 392 30.78 -4.29 9.67
N ILE A 393 31.14 -3.01 9.60
CA ILE A 393 30.20 -1.89 9.70
C ILE A 393 30.48 -0.94 8.54
N ARG A 394 29.45 -0.51 7.83
CA ARG A 394 29.60 0.45 6.73
C ARG A 394 28.40 1.39 6.62
N LEU A 395 28.65 2.63 6.31
CA LEU A 395 27.64 3.57 5.87
C LEU A 395 27.42 3.39 4.37
N ILE A 396 26.19 3.05 3.95
CA ILE A 396 25.91 2.79 2.54
C ILE A 396 26.11 4.08 1.72
N GLY A 397 26.97 3.98 0.69
CA GLY A 397 27.34 5.11 -0.16
C GLY A 397 28.57 5.89 0.30
N SER A 398 29.17 5.53 1.46
CA SER A 398 30.46 6.07 1.92
C SER A 398 31.57 5.02 1.86
N THR A 399 32.81 5.47 1.74
CA THR A 399 34.01 4.63 1.76
C THR A 399 34.80 4.76 3.05
N ILE A 400 34.38 5.63 3.96
CA ILE A 400 35.09 5.82 5.22
C ILE A 400 34.87 4.59 6.14
N PRO A 401 35.90 4.16 6.86
CA PRO A 401 35.76 3.15 7.90
C PRO A 401 34.93 3.68 9.07
N ILE A 402 34.05 2.85 9.60
CA ILE A 402 33.28 3.15 10.81
C ILE A 402 33.74 2.19 11.90
N ASP A 403 34.42 2.74 12.90
CA ASP A 403 34.84 1.99 14.09
C ASP A 403 33.79 2.06 15.19
N TYR A 404 33.80 1.07 16.07
CA TYR A 404 32.91 1.05 17.24
C TYR A 404 33.68 0.75 18.51
N THR A 405 33.12 1.20 19.64
CA THR A 405 33.58 0.84 20.98
C THR A 405 32.44 0.18 21.75
N GLU A 406 32.79 -0.73 22.66
CA GLU A 406 31.83 -1.34 23.59
C GLU A 406 31.94 -0.62 24.95
N VAL A 407 30.93 0.17 25.31
CA VAL A 407 30.92 0.97 26.54
C VAL A 407 30.02 0.33 27.61
N GLY A 408 30.40 0.48 28.89
CA GLY A 408 29.58 0.00 30.01
C GLY A 408 29.60 -1.52 30.24
N LYS A 409 30.46 -2.26 29.59
CA LYS A 409 30.65 -3.70 29.87
C LYS A 409 31.37 -3.88 31.20
N ILE A 410 30.83 -4.79 32.03
CA ILE A 410 31.37 -5.09 33.36
C ILE A 410 31.89 -6.53 33.36
N SER A 411 33.12 -6.77 33.84
CA SER A 411 33.82 -8.07 33.75
C SER A 411 33.10 -9.23 34.43
N TRP A 412 32.33 -8.95 35.49
CA TRP A 412 31.59 -9.94 36.28
C TRP A 412 30.13 -10.14 35.82
N SER A 413 29.69 -9.41 34.81
CA SER A 413 28.31 -9.46 34.29
C SER A 413 28.28 -10.09 32.89
N SER A 414 27.23 -10.90 32.62
CA SER A 414 26.92 -11.42 31.29
C SER A 414 26.15 -10.40 30.42
N VAL A 415 25.79 -9.26 30.98
CA VAL A 415 25.12 -8.17 30.24
C VAL A 415 26.14 -7.57 29.27
N PRO A 416 25.85 -7.57 27.95
CA PRO A 416 26.75 -6.92 26.99
C PRO A 416 26.81 -5.43 27.21
N GLY A 417 27.93 -4.82 26.88
CA GLY A 417 28.03 -3.35 26.79
C GLY A 417 27.12 -2.79 25.71
N THR A 418 27.05 -1.47 25.67
CA THR A 418 26.42 -0.74 24.57
C THR A 418 27.43 -0.56 23.45
N LEU A 419 27.12 -1.00 22.24
CA LEU A 419 27.91 -0.69 21.08
C LEU A 419 27.71 0.79 20.73
N PHE A 420 28.80 1.55 20.73
CA PHE A 420 28.83 2.97 20.44
C PHE A 420 29.67 3.24 19.20
N LEU A 421 29.16 4.06 18.29
CA LEU A 421 29.87 4.54 17.10
C LEU A 421 29.38 5.94 16.72
N GLU A 422 30.15 6.61 15.87
CA GLU A 422 29.86 7.96 15.40
C GLU A 422 29.92 8.01 13.88
N ILE A 423 29.00 8.75 13.28
CA ILE A 423 28.91 8.93 11.83
C ILE A 423 29.10 10.41 11.50
N PRO A 424 30.06 10.76 10.62
CA PRO A 424 30.20 12.13 10.14
C PRO A 424 28.98 12.58 9.35
N ILE A 425 28.42 13.73 9.66
CA ILE A 425 27.27 14.28 8.94
C ILE A 425 27.62 14.51 7.46
N SER A 426 28.86 14.87 7.15
CA SER A 426 29.32 15.08 5.78
C SER A 426 29.23 13.85 4.87
N GLU A 427 29.13 12.64 5.43
CA GLU A 427 29.01 11.38 4.72
C GLU A 427 27.57 10.88 4.61
N MET A 428 26.64 11.57 5.26
CA MET A 428 25.25 11.15 5.34
C MET A 428 24.49 11.44 4.03
N ASP A 429 23.49 10.62 3.76
CA ASP A 429 22.46 10.93 2.76
C ASP A 429 21.65 12.14 3.24
N PRO A 430 21.29 13.08 2.37
CA PRO A 430 20.56 14.28 2.78
C PRO A 430 19.19 13.99 3.44
N MET A 431 18.63 12.82 3.20
CA MET A 431 17.35 12.40 3.81
C MET A 431 17.59 11.42 4.96
N ILE A 432 17.81 10.15 4.65
CA ILE A 432 18.02 9.08 5.64
C ILE A 432 19.18 8.22 5.19
N SER A 433 20.17 8.10 6.03
CA SER A 433 21.32 7.23 5.81
C SER A 433 21.04 5.82 6.29
N VAL A 434 21.72 4.84 5.71
CA VAL A 434 21.66 3.45 6.17
C VAL A 434 23.04 3.01 6.65
N LEU A 435 23.13 2.68 7.94
CA LEU A 435 24.30 2.02 8.52
C LEU A 435 24.05 0.52 8.54
N GLN A 436 24.88 -0.22 7.83
CA GLN A 436 24.79 -1.67 7.73
C GLN A 436 25.84 -2.35 8.59
N LEU A 437 25.39 -3.26 9.47
CA LEU A 437 26.23 -4.13 10.28
C LEU A 437 26.08 -5.57 9.80
N THR A 438 27.19 -6.22 9.49
CA THR A 438 27.21 -7.64 9.06
C THR A 438 27.77 -8.50 10.19
N PHE A 439 27.24 -9.69 10.34
CA PHE A 439 27.61 -10.66 11.37
C PHE A 439 27.97 -12.01 10.74
N ASN A 440 28.84 -12.79 11.38
CA ASN A 440 29.22 -14.13 10.93
C ASN A 440 28.20 -15.22 11.34
N GLU A 441 27.24 -14.86 12.19
CA GLU A 441 26.15 -15.71 12.69
C GLU A 441 24.90 -14.85 12.93
N PRO A 442 23.71 -15.45 13.01
CA PRO A 442 22.48 -14.71 13.32
C PRO A 442 22.62 -13.91 14.62
N ILE A 443 22.10 -12.67 14.59
CA ILE A 443 22.18 -11.73 15.70
C ILE A 443 21.51 -12.31 16.95
N GLN A 444 22.23 -12.27 18.07
CA GLN A 444 21.73 -12.64 19.39
C GLN A 444 21.56 -11.39 20.26
N LEU A 445 20.38 -11.28 20.88
CA LEU A 445 20.02 -10.15 21.73
C LEU A 445 19.92 -10.55 23.19
N TYR A 446 20.37 -9.66 24.08
CA TYR A 446 20.14 -9.74 25.51
C TYR A 446 18.86 -8.97 25.85
N ARG A 447 17.83 -9.66 26.30
CA ARG A 447 16.52 -9.06 26.61
C ARG A 447 16.35 -8.66 28.09
N GLY A 448 17.38 -8.86 28.92
CA GLY A 448 17.30 -8.56 30.36
C GLY A 448 16.54 -9.61 31.18
N LYS A 449 16.59 -9.42 32.52
CA LYS A 449 15.78 -10.19 33.47
C LYS A 449 14.71 -9.27 34.08
N GLY A 450 13.77 -8.84 33.40
CA GLY A 450 12.84 -7.86 33.94
C GLY A 450 11.67 -7.56 33.03
N GLY A 451 11.53 -8.33 31.97
CA GLY A 451 10.36 -8.25 31.14
C GLY A 451 9.20 -8.98 31.82
N PHE A 452 8.03 -8.41 31.76
CA PHE A 452 6.80 -9.14 32.01
C PHE A 452 6.77 -10.35 31.08
N HIS A 453 6.53 -11.53 31.65
CA HIS A 453 6.40 -12.78 30.93
C HIS A 453 5.11 -12.84 30.13
#